data_ffa4082fab237268968ab80a8258e5b6
#
_entry.id   ffa4082fab237268968ab80a8258e5b6
#
_cell.length_a   1.000
_cell.length_b   1.000
_cell.length_c   1.000
_cell.angle_alpha   90.00
_cell.angle_beta   90.00
_cell.angle_gamma   90.00
#
_symmetry.space_group_name_H-M   'P 1'
#
loop_
_entity.id
_entity.type
_entity.pdbx_description
1 polymer ?
#
loop_
_entity_poly.entity_id
_entity_poly.type
_entity_poly.pdbx_seq_one_letter_code
_entity_poly.pdbx_strand_id
1 'polypeptide(L)'
;LEEILDEVMEAGDRALLFTQFAEWGKLLQDYLQRRWRSEVPFLSGSTSKSERQAMVDRFQEDPRGPQLFLLSLKAGGVGLNLTRASHVFHIDRWWNPAVENQATDRAYRIGQTNRVMVHKFITSGSVEEKIDRMIREKSRLAEDIIGSGEDWLGGLEMGQLKELVSLEDNQS
;
A
#
# COMPACT_ATOMS: atom_id res chain seq x y z
N LEU A 1 -7.67 -10.88 -1.88
CA LEU A 1 -7.91 -9.65 -1.11
C LEU A 1 -9.16 -9.79 -0.24
N GLU A 2 -10.32 -10.14 -0.82
CA GLU A 2 -11.59 -10.21 -0.10
C GLU A 2 -11.52 -11.16 1.11
N GLU A 3 -11.03 -12.38 0.93
CA GLU A 3 -10.92 -13.37 2.00
C GLU A 3 -10.15 -12.82 3.22
N ILE A 4 -9.02 -12.16 2.97
CA ILE A 4 -8.22 -11.58 4.07
C ILE A 4 -8.94 -10.37 4.70
N LEU A 5 -9.66 -9.57 3.90
CA LEU A 5 -10.45 -8.47 4.44
C LEU A 5 -11.67 -8.95 5.21
N ASP A 6 -12.31 -10.07 4.82
CA ASP A 6 -13.37 -10.69 5.60
C ASP A 6 -12.85 -11.10 7.01
N GLU A 7 -11.68 -11.72 7.09
CA GLU A 7 -11.03 -12.05 8.37
C GLU A 7 -10.76 -10.80 9.24
N VAL A 8 -10.25 -9.72 8.63
CA VAL A 8 -10.00 -8.44 9.30
C VAL A 8 -11.29 -7.84 9.86
N MET A 9 -12.37 -7.85 9.05
CA MET A 9 -13.66 -7.30 9.44
C MET A 9 -14.31 -8.12 10.58
N GLU A 10 -14.25 -9.45 10.49
CA GLU A 10 -14.78 -10.37 11.52
C GLU A 10 -14.01 -10.28 12.84
N ALA A 11 -12.68 -10.11 12.78
CA ALA A 11 -11.85 -9.93 13.96
C ALA A 11 -12.06 -8.57 14.66
N GLY A 12 -12.73 -7.61 14.00
CA GLY A 12 -12.83 -6.23 14.49
C GLY A 12 -11.54 -5.44 14.36
N ASP A 13 -10.61 -5.94 13.57
CA ASP A 13 -9.32 -5.31 13.30
C ASP A 13 -9.46 -4.11 12.35
N ARG A 14 -8.38 -3.32 12.22
CA ARG A 14 -8.34 -2.17 11.31
C ARG A 14 -7.22 -2.30 10.30
N ALA A 15 -7.53 -1.90 9.07
CA ALA A 15 -6.63 -2.01 7.96
C ALA A 15 -6.44 -0.70 7.19
N LEU A 16 -5.20 -0.48 6.75
CA LEU A 16 -4.83 0.55 5.77
C LEU A 16 -4.65 -0.12 4.41
N LEU A 17 -5.27 0.44 3.39
CA LEU A 17 -5.14 -0.02 2.00
C LEU A 17 -4.47 1.08 1.17
N PHE A 18 -3.29 0.81 0.65
CA PHE A 18 -2.53 1.76 -0.15
C PHE A 18 -2.62 1.43 -1.64
N THR A 19 -2.88 2.45 -2.45
CA THR A 19 -2.81 2.38 -3.92
C THR A 19 -2.10 3.60 -4.49
N GLN A 20 -1.39 3.44 -5.59
CA GLN A 20 -0.79 4.56 -6.31
C GLN A 20 -1.78 5.29 -7.22
N PHE A 21 -2.87 4.62 -7.62
CA PHE A 21 -3.83 5.11 -8.60
C PHE A 21 -5.09 5.66 -7.94
N ALA A 22 -5.26 6.99 -7.93
CA ALA A 22 -6.41 7.62 -7.29
C ALA A 22 -7.76 7.22 -7.90
N GLU A 23 -7.82 7.03 -9.22
CA GLU A 23 -9.04 6.58 -9.90
C GLU A 23 -9.42 5.14 -9.52
N TRP A 24 -8.42 4.25 -9.49
CA TRP A 24 -8.61 2.90 -8.99
C TRP A 24 -9.05 2.90 -7.52
N GLY A 25 -8.45 3.79 -6.71
CA GLY A 25 -8.82 3.97 -5.31
C GLY A 25 -10.30 4.31 -5.12
N LYS A 26 -10.88 5.17 -5.97
CA LYS A 26 -12.31 5.49 -5.93
C LYS A 26 -13.19 4.28 -6.26
N LEU A 27 -12.85 3.54 -7.31
CA LEU A 27 -13.58 2.31 -7.69
C LEU A 27 -13.52 1.26 -6.57
N LEU A 28 -12.35 1.10 -5.98
CA LEU A 28 -12.15 0.19 -4.85
C LEU A 28 -12.93 0.64 -3.62
N GLN A 29 -12.95 1.94 -3.31
CA GLN A 29 -13.77 2.51 -2.24
C GLN A 29 -15.23 2.15 -2.39
N ASP A 30 -15.80 2.42 -3.56
CA ASP A 30 -17.20 2.13 -3.87
C ASP A 30 -17.53 0.65 -3.76
N TYR A 31 -16.61 -0.21 -4.19
CA TYR A 31 -16.73 -1.65 -4.08
C TYR A 31 -16.74 -2.11 -2.63
N LEU A 32 -15.75 -1.70 -1.84
CA LEU A 32 -15.61 -2.08 -0.43
C LEU A 32 -16.78 -1.61 0.41
N GLN A 33 -17.26 -0.38 0.20
CA GLN A 33 -18.42 0.17 0.89
C GLN A 33 -19.69 -0.65 0.62
N ARG A 34 -19.90 -1.06 -0.64
CA ARG A 34 -21.04 -1.91 -1.01
C ARG A 34 -20.94 -3.32 -0.44
N ARG A 35 -19.74 -3.89 -0.46
CA ARG A 35 -19.49 -5.28 -0.03
C ARG A 35 -19.74 -5.47 1.47
N TRP A 36 -19.24 -4.56 2.31
CA TRP A 36 -19.39 -4.67 3.76
C TRP A 36 -20.44 -3.73 4.36
N ARG A 37 -21.12 -2.94 3.55
CA ARG A 37 -22.08 -1.92 3.99
C ARG A 37 -21.53 -1.04 5.11
N SER A 38 -20.25 -0.72 5.02
CA SER A 38 -19.48 0.04 5.99
C SER A 38 -18.84 1.24 5.31
N GLU A 39 -18.59 2.28 6.08
CA GLU A 39 -17.84 3.42 5.61
C GLU A 39 -16.39 3.03 5.35
N VAL A 40 -15.87 3.44 4.19
CA VAL A 40 -14.45 3.31 3.82
C VAL A 40 -13.96 4.68 3.37
N PRO A 41 -13.33 5.49 4.23
CA PRO A 41 -12.77 6.77 3.82
C PRO A 41 -11.62 6.56 2.83
N PHE A 42 -11.50 7.47 1.87
CA PHE A 42 -10.40 7.50 0.92
C PHE A 42 -9.65 8.82 0.99
N LEU A 43 -8.44 8.78 1.48
CA LEU A 43 -7.54 9.92 1.54
C LEU A 43 -6.67 9.97 0.28
N SER A 44 -6.88 11.00 -0.53
CA SER A 44 -6.16 11.24 -1.77
C SER A 44 -5.46 12.62 -1.77
N GLY A 45 -4.72 12.92 -2.82
CA GLY A 45 -4.06 14.22 -2.97
C GLY A 45 -5.02 15.41 -3.05
N SER A 46 -6.29 15.16 -3.39
CA SER A 46 -7.34 16.20 -3.45
C SER A 46 -8.06 16.44 -2.12
N THR A 47 -7.82 15.60 -1.10
CA THR A 47 -8.45 15.74 0.22
C THR A 47 -7.91 16.97 0.93
N SER A 48 -8.80 17.85 1.38
CA SER A 48 -8.43 19.05 2.13
C SER A 48 -7.78 18.70 3.48
N LYS A 49 -7.05 19.65 4.08
CA LYS A 49 -6.37 19.44 5.35
C LYS A 49 -7.36 19.14 6.50
N SER A 50 -8.52 19.80 6.53
CA SER A 50 -9.56 19.60 7.54
C SER A 50 -10.23 18.24 7.40
N GLU A 51 -10.59 17.84 6.18
CA GLU A 51 -11.16 16.51 5.91
C GLU A 51 -10.18 15.39 6.26
N ARG A 52 -8.90 15.58 5.91
CA ARG A 52 -7.83 14.64 6.25
C ARG A 52 -7.76 14.40 7.76
N GLN A 53 -7.75 15.49 8.55
CA GLN A 53 -7.70 15.36 10.00
C GLN A 53 -8.93 14.65 10.54
N ALA A 54 -10.13 15.01 10.09
CA ALA A 54 -11.36 14.37 10.51
C ALA A 54 -11.41 12.87 10.19
N MET A 55 -10.92 12.46 9.00
CA MET A 55 -10.83 11.05 8.63
C MET A 55 -9.86 10.29 9.54
N VAL A 56 -8.69 10.89 9.83
CA VAL A 56 -7.66 10.29 10.69
C VAL A 56 -8.18 10.14 12.11
N ASP A 57 -8.75 11.20 12.69
CA ASP A 57 -9.27 11.19 14.05
C ASP A 57 -10.37 10.13 14.20
N ARG A 58 -11.27 10.06 13.23
CA ARG A 58 -12.33 9.08 13.23
C ARG A 58 -11.81 7.64 13.11
N PHE A 59 -10.80 7.42 12.28
CA PHE A 59 -10.15 6.10 12.18
C PHE A 59 -9.38 5.75 13.45
N GLN A 60 -8.70 6.71 14.08
CA GLN A 60 -7.84 6.46 15.23
C GLN A 60 -8.61 6.37 16.54
N GLU A 61 -9.60 7.24 16.76
CA GLU A 61 -10.16 7.49 18.07
C GLU A 61 -11.56 6.93 18.25
N ASP A 62 -12.38 6.89 17.18
CA ASP A 62 -13.76 6.40 17.29
C ASP A 62 -13.79 4.85 17.34
N PRO A 63 -14.28 4.25 18.45
CA PRO A 63 -14.44 2.80 18.54
C PRO A 63 -15.38 2.22 17.47
N ARG A 64 -16.33 3.02 16.99
CA ARG A 64 -17.30 2.67 15.92
C ARG A 64 -16.89 3.27 14.57
N GLY A 65 -15.70 3.82 14.48
CA GLY A 65 -15.16 4.35 13.25
C GLY A 65 -14.88 3.26 12.21
N PRO A 66 -14.49 3.68 10.98
CA PRO A 66 -14.26 2.75 9.88
C PRO A 66 -13.13 1.75 10.22
N GLN A 67 -13.32 0.50 9.84
CA GLN A 67 -12.28 -0.54 9.98
C GLN A 67 -11.29 -0.50 8.82
N LEU A 68 -11.73 -0.06 7.64
CA LEU A 68 -10.89 0.07 6.45
C LEU A 68 -10.62 1.54 6.15
N PHE A 69 -9.38 1.88 5.85
CA PHE A 69 -8.99 3.21 5.43
C PHE A 69 -8.13 3.13 4.18
N LEU A 70 -8.64 3.66 3.08
CA LEU A 70 -7.97 3.66 1.79
C LEU A 70 -7.15 4.95 1.63
N LEU A 71 -5.92 4.81 1.16
CA LEU A 71 -4.98 5.93 1.01
C LEU A 71 -4.28 5.86 -0.34
N SER A 72 -4.18 7.00 -1.02
CA SER A 72 -3.23 7.07 -2.12
C SER A 72 -1.81 7.21 -1.56
N LEU A 73 -0.83 6.53 -2.17
CA LEU A 73 0.57 6.59 -1.72
C LEU A 73 1.11 8.02 -1.63
N LYS A 74 0.75 8.87 -2.59
CA LYS A 74 1.13 10.29 -2.60
C LYS A 74 0.53 11.07 -1.43
N ALA A 75 -0.69 10.80 -1.05
CA ALA A 75 -1.37 11.48 0.05
C ALA A 75 -0.93 10.93 1.42
N GLY A 76 -0.58 9.66 1.49
CA GLY A 76 -0.03 9.01 2.68
C GLY A 76 1.36 9.53 3.09
N GLY A 77 2.06 10.27 2.22
CA GLY A 77 3.42 10.77 2.45
C GLY A 77 3.57 11.79 3.59
N VAL A 78 2.51 12.39 4.11
CA VAL A 78 2.58 13.50 5.08
C VAL A 78 2.22 13.03 6.48
N GLY A 79 3.23 12.63 7.27
CA GLY A 79 3.21 12.63 8.74
C GLY A 79 2.02 11.99 9.48
N LEU A 80 1.17 11.20 8.81
CA LEU A 80 -0.01 10.59 9.43
C LEU A 80 0.41 9.57 10.49
N ASN A 81 -0.31 9.56 11.60
CA ASN A 81 -0.19 8.54 12.63
C ASN A 81 -1.44 7.66 12.61
N LEU A 82 -1.30 6.41 12.17
CA LEU A 82 -2.41 5.47 11.96
C LEU A 82 -2.16 4.15 12.70
N THR A 83 -1.66 4.27 13.93
CA THR A 83 -1.23 3.14 14.78
C THR A 83 -2.35 2.21 15.24
N ARG A 84 -3.60 2.58 15.02
CA ARG A 84 -4.72 1.67 15.31
C ARG A 84 -4.88 0.54 14.29
N ALA A 85 -4.23 0.66 13.14
CA ALA A 85 -4.23 -0.39 12.12
C ALA A 85 -3.30 -1.53 12.55
N SER A 86 -3.80 -2.75 12.47
CA SER A 86 -3.05 -4.00 12.62
C SER A 86 -2.71 -4.65 11.28
N HIS A 87 -3.30 -4.15 10.18
CA HIS A 87 -3.06 -4.64 8.83
C HIS A 87 -2.74 -3.51 7.87
N VAL A 88 -1.78 -3.74 6.98
CA VAL A 88 -1.42 -2.84 5.89
C VAL A 88 -1.45 -3.62 4.59
N PHE A 89 -2.20 -3.13 3.63
CA PHE A 89 -2.35 -3.72 2.29
C PHE A 89 -1.75 -2.78 1.25
N HIS A 90 -0.77 -3.26 0.51
CA HIS A 90 -0.31 -2.63 -0.73
C HIS A 90 -1.06 -3.30 -1.89
N ILE A 91 -2.07 -2.60 -2.44
CA ILE A 91 -2.97 -3.13 -3.47
C ILE A 91 -2.27 -3.25 -4.82
N ASP A 92 -1.33 -2.35 -5.06
CA ASP A 92 -0.45 -2.34 -6.22
C ASP A 92 1.00 -2.08 -5.78
N ARG A 93 1.97 -2.47 -6.60
CA ARG A 93 3.39 -2.35 -6.30
C ARG A 93 3.91 -0.98 -6.73
N TRP A 94 4.72 -0.38 -5.88
CA TRP A 94 5.48 0.82 -6.21
C TRP A 94 6.91 0.48 -6.63
N TRP A 95 7.41 1.20 -7.63
CA TRP A 95 8.78 1.01 -8.14
C TRP A 95 9.86 1.24 -7.09
N ASN A 96 9.61 2.17 -6.16
CA ASN A 96 10.53 2.49 -5.09
C ASN A 96 10.05 1.85 -3.78
N PRO A 97 10.74 0.81 -3.28
CA PRO A 97 10.36 0.14 -2.04
C PRO A 97 10.41 1.07 -0.81
N ALA A 98 11.19 2.16 -0.85
CA ALA A 98 11.23 3.13 0.24
C ALA A 98 9.87 3.83 0.43
N VAL A 99 9.11 4.07 -0.65
CA VAL A 99 7.77 4.66 -0.58
C VAL A 99 6.77 3.68 0.05
N GLU A 100 6.83 2.39 -0.30
CA GLU A 100 6.02 1.35 0.34
C GLU A 100 6.35 1.23 1.83
N ASN A 101 7.62 1.21 2.19
CA ASN A 101 8.07 1.17 3.57
C ASN A 101 7.60 2.40 4.34
N GLN A 102 7.73 3.59 3.76
CA GLN A 102 7.22 4.82 4.37
C GLN A 102 5.70 4.77 4.59
N ALA A 103 4.93 4.17 3.67
CA ALA A 103 3.50 3.98 3.85
C ALA A 103 3.22 2.98 4.99
N THR A 104 3.93 1.88 5.07
CA THR A 104 3.85 0.89 6.15
C THR A 104 4.18 1.51 7.52
N ASP A 105 5.18 2.39 7.60
CA ASP A 105 5.59 3.08 8.81
C ASP A 105 4.50 4.00 9.40
N ARG A 106 3.40 4.26 8.67
CA ARG A 106 2.24 4.98 9.22
C ARG A 106 1.50 4.17 10.27
N ALA A 107 1.45 2.85 10.09
CA ALA A 107 0.92 1.92 11.08
C ALA A 107 1.98 1.53 12.12
N TYR A 108 3.25 1.53 11.73
CA TYR A 108 4.38 1.07 12.55
C TYR A 108 5.13 2.26 13.19
N ARG A 109 4.51 2.93 14.18
CA ARG A 109 5.13 4.05 14.89
C ARG A 109 5.21 3.80 16.39
N ILE A 110 5.97 4.68 17.08
CA ILE A 110 6.03 4.73 18.54
C ILE A 110 4.61 4.81 19.10
N GLY A 111 4.24 3.87 19.95
CA GLY A 111 2.88 3.71 20.49
C GLY A 111 2.09 2.55 19.87
N GLN A 112 2.62 1.90 18.83
CA GLN A 112 2.03 0.66 18.33
C GLN A 112 2.34 -0.49 19.30
N THR A 113 1.30 -1.05 19.89
CA THR A 113 1.38 -2.20 20.81
C THR A 113 1.05 -3.52 20.14
N ASN A 114 0.41 -3.46 18.96
CA ASN A 114 -0.03 -4.64 18.23
C ASN A 114 0.95 -4.99 17.12
N ARG A 115 1.01 -6.28 16.79
CA ARG A 115 1.74 -6.75 15.60
C ARG A 115 1.04 -6.24 14.35
N VAL A 116 1.79 -5.61 13.46
CA VAL A 116 1.27 -5.15 12.17
C VAL A 116 1.58 -6.21 11.11
N MET A 117 0.55 -6.68 10.41
CA MET A 117 0.68 -7.59 9.26
C MET A 117 0.68 -6.79 7.97
N VAL A 118 1.67 -7.03 7.11
CA VAL A 118 1.82 -6.34 5.83
C VAL A 118 1.55 -7.31 4.70
N HIS A 119 0.55 -6.98 3.87
CA HIS A 119 0.12 -7.74 2.71
C HIS A 119 0.50 -6.98 1.44
N LYS A 120 1.26 -7.61 0.56
CA LYS A 120 1.64 -7.03 -0.73
C LYS A 120 1.01 -7.86 -1.84
N PHE A 121 0.14 -7.24 -2.63
CA PHE A 121 -0.47 -7.89 -3.78
C PHE A 121 0.39 -7.70 -5.01
N ILE A 122 0.50 -8.76 -5.79
CA ILE A 122 1.28 -8.80 -7.03
C ILE A 122 0.43 -9.52 -8.06
N THR A 123 0.18 -8.87 -9.17
CA THR A 123 -0.54 -9.49 -10.29
C THR A 123 0.41 -10.42 -11.03
N SER A 124 0.10 -11.72 -11.05
CA SER A 124 0.90 -12.72 -11.79
C SER A 124 0.92 -12.43 -13.29
N GLY A 125 2.06 -12.63 -13.95
CA GLY A 125 2.26 -12.36 -15.37
C GLY A 125 2.31 -10.88 -15.73
N SER A 126 2.40 -9.99 -14.77
CA SER A 126 2.41 -8.55 -14.99
C SER A 126 3.80 -7.93 -14.78
N VAL A 127 3.90 -6.64 -15.12
CA VAL A 127 5.08 -5.82 -14.81
C VAL A 127 5.36 -5.77 -13.30
N GLU A 128 4.33 -5.83 -12.46
CA GLU A 128 4.48 -5.84 -11.00
C GLU A 128 5.28 -7.04 -10.50
N GLU A 129 5.07 -8.22 -11.08
CA GLU A 129 5.85 -9.42 -10.74
C GLU A 129 7.34 -9.26 -11.09
N LYS A 130 7.62 -8.66 -12.25
CA LYS A 130 9.00 -8.36 -12.66
C LYS A 130 9.65 -7.34 -11.72
N ILE A 131 8.93 -6.29 -11.36
CA ILE A 131 9.38 -5.28 -10.39
C ILE A 131 9.67 -5.94 -9.04
N ASP A 132 8.77 -6.78 -8.54
CA ASP A 132 8.96 -7.46 -7.25
C ASP A 132 10.21 -8.34 -7.26
N ARG A 133 10.43 -9.10 -8.33
CA ARG A 133 11.64 -9.91 -8.53
C ARG A 133 12.91 -9.04 -8.49
N MET A 134 12.92 -7.94 -9.24
CA MET A 134 14.06 -7.01 -9.26
C MET A 134 14.32 -6.36 -7.90
N ILE A 135 13.26 -5.97 -7.17
CA ILE A 135 13.39 -5.41 -5.83
C ILE A 135 14.00 -6.44 -4.87
N ARG A 136 13.53 -7.69 -4.92
CA ARG A 136 14.07 -8.79 -4.07
C ARG A 136 15.52 -9.09 -4.39
N GLU A 137 15.91 -9.15 -5.65
CA GLU A 137 17.29 -9.38 -6.07
C GLU A 137 18.19 -8.24 -5.59
N LYS A 138 17.77 -6.98 -5.74
CA LYS A 138 18.52 -5.83 -5.23
C LYS A 138 18.61 -5.79 -3.71
N SER A 139 17.55 -6.13 -2.99
CA SER A 139 17.59 -6.18 -1.52
C SER A 139 18.59 -7.22 -1.02
N ARG A 140 18.69 -8.36 -1.70
CA ARG A 140 19.72 -9.38 -1.38
C ARG A 140 21.15 -8.88 -1.66
N LEU A 141 21.33 -8.07 -2.71
CA LEU A 141 22.62 -7.46 -3.03
C LEU A 141 22.94 -6.26 -2.13
N ALA A 142 21.92 -5.53 -1.64
CA ALA A 142 22.09 -4.36 -0.79
C ALA A 142 22.30 -4.73 0.69
N GLU A 143 21.94 -5.93 1.14
CA GLU A 143 22.38 -6.47 2.42
C GLU A 143 23.90 -6.68 2.45
N ASP A 144 24.51 -6.87 1.28
CA ASP A 144 25.97 -6.95 1.11
C ASP A 144 26.65 -5.59 0.86
N ILE A 145 25.92 -4.53 0.46
CA ILE A 145 26.48 -3.20 0.13
C ILE A 145 25.52 -2.10 0.59
N ILE A 146 25.82 -1.42 1.68
CA ILE A 146 25.08 -0.25 2.19
C ILE A 146 25.18 0.91 1.18
N GLY A 147 24.08 1.20 0.47
CA GLY A 147 23.98 2.33 -0.45
C GLY A 147 22.53 2.70 -0.73
N SER A 148 22.15 3.91 -0.34
CA SER A 148 20.82 4.51 -0.54
C SER A 148 20.47 4.67 -2.03
N GLY A 149 19.32 4.14 -2.46
CA GLY A 149 18.96 4.09 -3.86
C GLY A 149 17.69 4.82 -4.27
N GLU A 150 17.80 6.10 -4.64
CA GLU A 150 16.82 6.75 -5.52
C GLU A 150 17.20 6.65 -7.02
N ASP A 151 18.41 6.25 -7.34
CA ASP A 151 18.98 6.22 -8.71
C ASP A 151 18.84 4.89 -9.46
N TRP A 152 18.10 3.93 -8.92
CA TRP A 152 18.11 2.57 -9.51
C TRP A 152 17.45 2.46 -10.89
N LEU A 153 16.39 3.25 -11.17
CA LEU A 153 15.78 3.30 -12.51
C LEU A 153 16.70 3.98 -13.53
N GLY A 154 17.44 5.00 -13.11
CA GLY A 154 18.42 5.66 -13.94
C GLY A 154 19.66 4.81 -14.25
N GLY A 155 19.89 3.76 -13.46
CA GLY A 155 21.00 2.82 -13.66
C GLY A 155 20.64 1.55 -14.46
N LEU A 156 19.39 1.41 -14.94
CA LEU A 156 18.99 0.29 -15.77
C LEU A 156 19.47 0.48 -17.21
N GLU A 157 20.14 -0.54 -17.75
CA GLU A 157 20.47 -0.57 -19.18
C GLU A 157 19.20 -0.72 -20.04
N MET A 158 19.23 -0.21 -21.28
CA MET A 158 18.09 -0.25 -22.21
C MET A 158 17.56 -1.67 -22.43
N GLY A 159 18.42 -2.70 -22.30
CA GLY A 159 18.04 -4.11 -22.37
C GLY A 159 17.13 -4.51 -21.21
N GLN A 160 17.46 -4.12 -20.01
CA GLN A 160 16.70 -4.41 -18.79
C GLN A 160 15.34 -3.69 -18.78
N LEU A 161 15.30 -2.44 -19.30
CA LEU A 161 14.05 -1.70 -19.48
C LEU A 161 13.11 -2.39 -20.49
N LYS A 162 13.66 -2.90 -21.61
CA LYS A 162 12.88 -3.64 -22.60
C LYS A 162 12.33 -4.94 -22.04
N GLU A 163 13.11 -5.69 -21.30
CA GLU A 163 12.68 -6.94 -20.65
C GLU A 163 11.58 -6.70 -19.60
N LEU A 164 11.65 -5.56 -18.91
CA LEU A 164 10.68 -5.14 -17.93
C LEU A 164 9.30 -4.85 -18.54
N VAL A 165 9.28 -4.28 -19.73
CA VAL A 165 8.05 -3.88 -20.44
C VAL A 165 7.52 -5.01 -21.35
N SER A 166 8.35 -5.96 -21.76
CA SER A 166 7.89 -7.11 -22.56
C SER A 166 7.01 -8.02 -21.69
N LEU A 167 5.76 -8.21 -22.09
CA LEU A 167 4.89 -9.24 -21.52
C LEU A 167 5.44 -10.61 -21.96
N GLU A 168 5.52 -11.57 -21.06
CA GLU A 168 5.78 -12.94 -21.45
C GLU A 168 4.55 -13.42 -22.21
N ASP A 169 4.71 -13.72 -23.50
CA ASP A 169 3.73 -14.49 -24.27
C ASP A 169 3.67 -15.88 -23.62
N ASN A 170 2.64 -16.09 -22.83
CA ASN A 170 2.35 -17.39 -22.25
C ASN A 170 1.79 -18.27 -23.38
N GLN A 171 2.71 -18.89 -24.17
CA GLN A 171 2.35 -19.95 -25.10
C GLN A 171 2.34 -21.28 -24.36
N SER A 172 1.14 -21.88 -24.36
CA SER A 172 0.75 -23.30 -24.15
C SER A 172 0.23 -23.62 -22.77
#